data_d48105317d8d45d7d6c84b1d103ee237
#
_entry.id   d48105317d8d45d7d6c84b1d103ee237
#
_cell.length_a   1.000
_cell.length_b   1.000
_cell.length_c   1.000
_cell.angle_alpha   90.00
_cell.angle_beta   90.00
_cell.angle_gamma   90.00
#
_symmetry.space_group_name_H-M   'P 1'
#
loop_
_entity.id
_entity.type
_entity.pdbx_description
1 polymer ?
#
loop_
_entity_poly.entity_id
_entity_poly.type
_entity_poly.pdbx_seq_one_letter_code
_entity_poly.pdbx_strand_id
1 'polypeptide(L)'
;MSKEILIAGSGFMGTSMAHALENCNISCFETHEAYLATLKNLNIYKNIFSDVSDIKGEFDLIIICTRQKDVLEHISYFSSKFPESLITDISSSKNFLQEADLPPNFISSHPICGSHKVGPEDAEPDLYKGKEVIIIDTPYQEKLSELRLFWSSLGANTTVMNFSEHDKNYAFLSHFPHLFSFIYREILDEENIDYKRFSGDSLKEILRLSEANEHLWHEIFLDNKDNLEKIKEKLKKKLL
;
A
#
# COMPACT_ATOMS: atom_id res chain seq x y z
N MET A 1 -14.44 -23.63 8.54
CA MET A 1 -13.67 -22.94 9.61
C MET A 1 -13.51 -21.48 9.17
N SER A 2 -13.49 -20.53 10.12
CA SER A 2 -13.17 -19.14 9.80
C SER A 2 -11.71 -19.01 9.40
N LYS A 3 -11.37 -18.18 8.41
CA LYS A 3 -9.97 -17.93 8.01
C LYS A 3 -9.22 -17.22 9.13
N GLU A 4 -8.00 -17.64 9.38
CA GLU A 4 -7.05 -16.98 10.29
C GLU A 4 -6.18 -16.02 9.45
N ILE A 5 -6.25 -14.72 9.74
CA ILE A 5 -5.57 -13.68 8.96
C ILE A 5 -4.66 -12.86 9.87
N LEU A 6 -3.43 -12.63 9.43
CA LEU A 6 -2.50 -11.69 10.06
C LEU A 6 -2.34 -10.45 9.19
N ILE A 7 -2.57 -9.27 9.77
CA ILE A 7 -2.28 -7.98 9.14
C ILE A 7 -1.04 -7.40 9.81
N ALA A 8 0.06 -7.32 9.07
CA ALA A 8 1.31 -6.71 9.51
C ALA A 8 1.34 -5.24 9.08
N GLY A 9 1.21 -4.34 10.06
CA GLY A 9 1.00 -2.90 9.85
C GLY A 9 -0.49 -2.52 9.87
N SER A 10 -0.96 -2.06 11.02
CA SER A 10 -2.37 -1.71 11.25
C SER A 10 -2.60 -0.19 11.32
N GLY A 11 -2.04 0.54 10.36
CA GLY A 11 -2.39 1.92 10.08
C GLY A 11 -3.74 2.04 9.36
N PHE A 12 -3.94 3.11 8.60
CA PHE A 12 -5.20 3.38 7.88
C PHE A 12 -5.65 2.19 7.01
N MET A 13 -4.80 1.70 6.11
CA MET A 13 -5.17 0.65 5.15
C MET A 13 -5.37 -0.72 5.82
N GLY A 14 -4.44 -1.14 6.70
CA GLY A 14 -4.55 -2.42 7.38
C GLY A 14 -5.78 -2.50 8.30
N THR A 15 -6.08 -1.42 9.03
CA THR A 15 -7.25 -1.37 9.90
C THR A 15 -8.56 -1.26 9.10
N SER A 16 -8.56 -0.54 7.96
CA SER A 16 -9.71 -0.54 7.04
C SER A 16 -10.02 -1.95 6.53
N MET A 17 -8.98 -2.72 6.20
CA MET A 17 -9.13 -4.11 5.78
C MET A 17 -9.69 -4.98 6.91
N ALA A 18 -9.20 -4.82 8.14
CA ALA A 18 -9.72 -5.56 9.28
C ALA A 18 -11.20 -5.27 9.53
N HIS A 19 -11.65 -4.04 9.35
CA HIS A 19 -13.07 -3.69 9.45
C HIS A 19 -13.93 -4.27 8.33
N ALA A 20 -13.38 -4.44 7.13
CA ALA A 20 -14.11 -4.97 5.97
C ALA A 20 -14.24 -6.49 5.99
N LEU A 21 -13.39 -7.20 6.74
CA LEU A 21 -13.37 -8.65 6.79
C LEU A 21 -14.44 -9.19 7.73
N GLU A 22 -15.37 -9.95 7.17
CA GLU A 22 -16.41 -10.65 7.92
C GLU A 22 -16.07 -12.14 8.09
N ASN A 23 -16.49 -12.73 9.20
CA ASN A 23 -16.32 -14.17 9.50
C ASN A 23 -14.87 -14.68 9.45
N CYS A 24 -13.91 -13.81 9.76
CA CYS A 24 -12.49 -14.12 9.87
C CYS A 24 -11.99 -13.89 11.30
N ASN A 25 -10.97 -14.63 11.71
CA ASN A 25 -10.22 -14.36 12.92
C ASN A 25 -9.01 -13.51 12.53
N ILE A 26 -9.00 -12.25 12.90
CA ILE A 26 -7.98 -11.30 12.48
C ILE A 26 -7.02 -11.06 13.64
N SER A 27 -5.74 -11.23 13.41
CA SER A 27 -4.67 -10.79 14.28
C SER A 27 -3.89 -9.66 13.60
N CYS A 28 -3.26 -8.79 14.37
CA CYS A 28 -2.37 -7.79 13.81
C CYS A 28 -1.00 -7.77 14.46
N PHE A 29 -0.02 -7.30 13.70
CA PHE A 29 1.31 -6.92 14.15
C PHE A 29 1.49 -5.42 13.90
N GLU A 30 1.78 -4.66 14.97
CA GLU A 30 1.96 -3.20 14.91
C GLU A 30 2.98 -2.78 15.96
N THR A 31 3.92 -1.92 15.57
CA THR A 31 5.01 -1.46 16.46
C THR A 31 4.82 -0.03 16.96
N HIS A 32 3.96 0.76 16.31
CA HIS A 32 3.74 2.15 16.67
C HIS A 32 2.85 2.27 17.92
N GLU A 33 3.41 2.74 19.02
CA GLU A 33 2.74 2.76 20.34
C GLU A 33 1.37 3.47 20.34
N ALA A 34 1.26 4.61 19.65
CA ALA A 34 -0.02 5.33 19.57
C ALA A 34 -1.09 4.49 18.83
N TYR A 35 -0.70 3.76 17.78
CA TYR A 35 -1.62 2.87 17.06
C TYR A 35 -2.04 1.69 17.93
N LEU A 36 -1.12 1.07 18.67
CA LEU A 36 -1.44 -0.03 19.59
C LEU A 36 -2.52 0.36 20.61
N ALA A 37 -2.48 1.59 21.12
CA ALA A 37 -3.51 2.09 22.04
C ALA A 37 -4.89 2.16 21.37
N THR A 38 -4.95 2.66 20.13
CA THR A 38 -6.20 2.73 19.35
C THR A 38 -6.71 1.33 19.00
N LEU A 39 -5.85 0.44 18.50
CA LEU A 39 -6.22 -0.91 18.07
C LEU A 39 -6.84 -1.75 19.20
N LYS A 40 -6.34 -1.61 20.43
CA LYS A 40 -6.90 -2.29 21.61
C LYS A 40 -8.35 -1.89 21.89
N ASN A 41 -8.74 -0.67 21.56
CA ASN A 41 -10.09 -0.16 21.78
C ASN A 41 -11.08 -0.54 20.68
N LEU A 42 -10.59 -0.92 19.48
CA LEU A 42 -11.45 -1.26 18.34
C LEU A 42 -12.15 -2.61 18.49
N ASN A 43 -11.63 -3.52 19.29
CA ASN A 43 -12.17 -4.88 19.53
C ASN A 43 -12.41 -5.71 18.24
N ILE A 44 -11.65 -5.45 17.18
CA ILE A 44 -11.74 -6.18 15.89
C ILE A 44 -10.65 -7.24 15.74
N TYR A 45 -9.59 -7.16 16.53
CA TYR A 45 -8.48 -8.10 16.48
C TYR A 45 -8.55 -9.15 17.60
N LYS A 46 -8.37 -10.42 17.22
CA LYS A 46 -8.23 -11.54 18.15
C LYS A 46 -6.95 -11.45 18.97
N ASN A 47 -5.84 -11.09 18.31
CA ASN A 47 -4.54 -10.86 18.94
C ASN A 47 -3.90 -9.60 18.35
N ILE A 48 -3.18 -8.86 19.19
CA ILE A 48 -2.39 -7.69 18.82
C ILE A 48 -0.95 -7.96 19.27
N PHE A 49 -0.03 -8.09 18.33
CA PHE A 49 1.39 -8.31 18.57
C PHE A 49 2.16 -7.01 18.40
N SER A 50 3.05 -6.68 19.33
CA SER A 50 3.94 -5.51 19.23
C SER A 50 5.39 -5.93 18.92
N ASP A 51 5.71 -7.20 19.02
CA ASP A 51 6.99 -7.78 18.63
C ASP A 51 6.75 -8.93 17.64
N VAL A 52 7.48 -8.92 16.54
CA VAL A 52 7.36 -9.93 15.49
C VAL A 52 7.70 -11.34 15.98
N SER A 53 8.56 -11.45 17.00
CA SER A 53 8.94 -12.74 17.62
C SER A 53 7.80 -13.38 18.41
N ASP A 54 6.85 -12.56 18.90
CA ASP A 54 5.70 -13.03 19.69
C ASP A 54 4.55 -13.56 18.84
N ILE A 55 4.57 -13.35 17.52
CA ILE A 55 3.53 -13.84 16.61
C ILE A 55 3.50 -15.37 16.65
N LYS A 56 2.36 -15.93 17.07
CA LYS A 56 2.13 -17.37 17.23
C LYS A 56 0.79 -17.74 16.60
N GLY A 57 0.69 -19.00 16.19
CA GLY A 57 -0.50 -19.56 15.55
C GLY A 57 -0.23 -19.98 14.12
N GLU A 58 -1.28 -20.34 13.42
CA GLU A 58 -1.29 -20.64 12.00
C GLU A 58 -2.16 -19.59 11.30
N PHE A 59 -1.74 -19.14 10.13
CA PHE A 59 -2.48 -18.15 9.35
C PHE A 59 -2.70 -18.68 7.94
N ASP A 60 -3.91 -18.55 7.44
CA ASP A 60 -4.23 -18.83 6.03
C ASP A 60 -3.66 -17.72 5.11
N LEU A 61 -3.69 -16.47 5.59
CA LEU A 61 -3.24 -15.32 4.84
C LEU A 61 -2.50 -14.32 5.74
N ILE A 62 -1.38 -13.81 5.25
CA ILE A 62 -0.61 -12.73 5.89
C ILE A 62 -0.53 -11.55 4.92
N ILE A 63 -0.97 -10.36 5.38
CA ILE A 63 -0.99 -9.16 4.56
C ILE A 63 -0.03 -8.13 5.15
N ILE A 64 0.98 -7.77 4.36
CA ILE A 64 2.01 -6.81 4.74
C ILE A 64 1.56 -5.40 4.34
N CYS A 65 1.14 -4.62 5.33
CA CYS A 65 0.68 -3.24 5.19
C CYS A 65 1.67 -2.23 5.80
N THR A 66 2.94 -2.63 5.97
CA THR A 66 4.00 -1.80 6.54
C THR A 66 4.59 -0.84 5.50
N ARG A 67 5.55 -0.01 5.92
CA ARG A 67 6.30 0.86 5.02
C ARG A 67 7.08 0.03 4.00
N GLN A 68 7.18 0.53 2.77
CA GLN A 68 7.82 -0.18 1.65
C GLN A 68 9.24 -0.67 1.98
N LYS A 69 10.03 0.13 2.70
CA LYS A 69 11.39 -0.23 3.12
C LYS A 69 11.47 -1.50 3.98
N ASP A 70 10.39 -1.85 4.69
CA ASP A 70 10.34 -2.98 5.62
C ASP A 70 9.73 -4.24 4.97
N VAL A 71 9.17 -4.13 3.77
CA VAL A 71 8.39 -5.20 3.12
C VAL A 71 9.24 -6.44 2.81
N LEU A 72 10.44 -6.28 2.26
CA LEU A 72 11.32 -7.43 1.92
C LEU A 72 11.73 -8.22 3.16
N GLU A 73 12.04 -7.54 4.26
CA GLU A 73 12.35 -8.18 5.54
C GLU A 73 11.15 -8.99 6.04
N HIS A 74 9.95 -8.40 6.00
CA HIS A 74 8.72 -9.07 6.41
C HIS A 74 8.37 -10.25 5.51
N ILE A 75 8.54 -10.14 4.18
CA ILE A 75 8.36 -11.27 3.26
C ILE A 75 9.26 -12.43 3.67
N SER A 76 10.55 -12.18 3.85
CA SER A 76 11.52 -13.20 4.23
C SER A 76 11.18 -13.84 5.58
N TYR A 77 10.88 -13.02 6.59
CA TYR A 77 10.53 -13.49 7.93
C TYR A 77 9.25 -14.33 7.93
N PHE A 78 8.17 -13.82 7.36
CA PHE A 78 6.88 -14.52 7.40
C PHE A 78 6.88 -15.78 6.53
N SER A 79 7.55 -15.77 5.37
CA SER A 79 7.65 -16.97 4.54
C SER A 79 8.42 -18.09 5.20
N SER A 80 9.47 -17.77 5.94
CA SER A 80 10.25 -18.74 6.68
C SER A 80 9.47 -19.31 7.88
N LYS A 81 8.75 -18.44 8.59
CA LYS A 81 8.03 -18.80 9.82
C LYS A 81 6.69 -19.49 9.55
N PHE A 82 6.01 -19.11 8.46
CA PHE A 82 4.68 -19.58 8.07
C PHE A 82 4.66 -20.05 6.61
N PRO A 83 5.35 -21.14 6.26
CA PRO A 83 5.54 -21.58 4.87
C PRO A 83 4.23 -21.97 4.16
N GLU A 84 3.20 -22.35 4.91
CA GLU A 84 1.90 -22.74 4.38
C GLU A 84 0.97 -21.55 4.16
N SER A 85 1.27 -20.39 4.77
CA SER A 85 0.45 -19.18 4.61
C SER A 85 0.63 -18.56 3.24
N LEU A 86 -0.45 -18.09 2.61
CA LEU A 86 -0.34 -17.15 1.50
C LEU A 86 0.08 -15.78 2.05
N ILE A 87 1.07 -15.14 1.42
CA ILE A 87 1.58 -13.84 1.84
C ILE A 87 1.39 -12.83 0.70
N THR A 88 0.93 -11.64 1.03
CA THR A 88 0.82 -10.52 0.09
C THR A 88 1.25 -9.21 0.73
N ASP A 89 1.73 -8.25 -0.09
CA ASP A 89 1.95 -6.87 0.31
C ASP A 89 0.94 -5.94 -0.37
N ILE A 90 0.93 -4.66 0.02
CA ILE A 90 0.10 -3.62 -0.57
C ILE A 90 0.88 -2.40 -1.08
N SER A 91 2.18 -2.54 -1.31
CA SER A 91 3.05 -1.43 -1.71
C SER A 91 2.65 -0.77 -3.02
N SER A 92 2.86 0.54 -3.11
CA SER A 92 2.46 1.35 -4.26
C SER A 92 3.41 1.25 -5.45
N SER A 93 4.68 0.93 -5.25
CA SER A 93 5.65 0.62 -6.30
C SER A 93 6.19 -0.80 -6.11
N LYS A 94 6.74 -1.39 -7.15
CA LYS A 94 7.09 -2.83 -7.20
C LYS A 94 8.51 -3.11 -7.68
N ASN A 95 9.26 -2.07 -8.06
CA ASN A 95 10.61 -2.26 -8.61
C ASN A 95 11.55 -2.95 -7.61
N PHE A 96 11.43 -2.64 -6.33
CA PHE A 96 12.23 -3.26 -5.26
C PHE A 96 11.99 -4.78 -5.11
N LEU A 97 10.86 -5.30 -5.63
CA LEU A 97 10.54 -6.73 -5.65
C LEU A 97 11.04 -7.44 -6.91
N GLN A 98 11.26 -6.70 -7.99
CA GLN A 98 11.50 -7.29 -9.32
C GLN A 98 12.78 -8.12 -9.39
N GLU A 99 13.83 -7.75 -8.64
CA GLU A 99 15.11 -8.45 -8.60
C GLU A 99 15.29 -9.30 -7.34
N ALA A 100 14.27 -9.32 -6.46
CA ALA A 100 14.32 -10.09 -5.23
C ALA A 100 14.00 -11.58 -5.47
N ASP A 101 14.65 -12.45 -4.72
CA ASP A 101 14.31 -13.88 -4.67
C ASP A 101 13.05 -14.06 -3.83
N LEU A 102 11.90 -14.02 -4.50
CA LEU A 102 10.59 -14.04 -3.85
C LEU A 102 10.16 -15.49 -3.57
N PRO A 103 9.71 -15.79 -2.35
CA PRO A 103 9.29 -17.14 -1.97
C PRO A 103 7.99 -17.57 -2.66
N PRO A 104 7.78 -18.88 -2.88
CA PRO A 104 6.64 -19.39 -3.66
C PRO A 104 5.27 -19.18 -3.00
N ASN A 105 5.23 -18.80 -1.73
CA ASN A 105 4.01 -18.46 -1.00
C ASN A 105 3.73 -16.96 -0.95
N PHE A 106 4.51 -16.12 -1.64
CA PHE A 106 4.30 -14.68 -1.73
C PHE A 106 3.77 -14.29 -3.12
N ILE A 107 2.74 -13.45 -3.14
CA ILE A 107 2.19 -12.80 -4.34
C ILE A 107 1.91 -11.34 -4.01
N SER A 108 2.54 -10.43 -4.75
CA SER A 108 2.40 -9.00 -4.51
C SER A 108 1.07 -8.45 -5.01
N SER A 109 0.46 -7.53 -4.28
CA SER A 109 -0.73 -6.78 -4.69
C SER A 109 -0.61 -5.28 -4.41
N HIS A 110 -1.41 -4.47 -5.12
CA HIS A 110 -1.49 -3.02 -4.94
C HIS A 110 -2.94 -2.57 -5.05
N PRO A 111 -3.62 -2.32 -3.94
CA PRO A 111 -4.96 -1.73 -3.95
C PRO A 111 -4.90 -0.24 -4.29
N ILE A 112 -5.70 0.16 -5.28
CA ILE A 112 -5.74 1.54 -5.79
C ILE A 112 -6.81 2.33 -5.04
N CYS A 113 -6.55 2.59 -3.76
CA CYS A 113 -7.47 3.26 -2.85
C CYS A 113 -6.75 4.17 -1.83
N GLY A 114 -5.60 4.74 -2.22
CA GLY A 114 -4.80 5.61 -1.35
C GLY A 114 -5.56 6.85 -0.88
N SER A 115 -5.20 7.35 0.29
CA SER A 115 -5.72 8.53 0.94
C SER A 115 -4.58 9.31 1.60
N HIS A 116 -4.83 10.56 2.01
CA HIS A 116 -3.94 11.32 2.89
C HIS A 116 -4.01 10.85 4.36
N LYS A 117 -5.00 10.02 4.69
CA LYS A 117 -5.20 9.43 6.01
C LYS A 117 -4.10 8.42 6.35
N VAL A 118 -3.77 8.27 7.64
CA VAL A 118 -2.58 7.52 8.06
C VAL A 118 -2.86 6.50 9.15
N GLY A 119 -3.59 6.86 10.20
CA GLY A 119 -3.77 6.08 11.42
C GLY A 119 -4.95 5.12 11.39
N PRO A 120 -5.03 4.19 12.35
CA PRO A 120 -6.17 3.29 12.51
C PRO A 120 -7.48 4.00 12.88
N GLU A 121 -7.41 5.19 13.47
CA GLU A 121 -8.57 6.03 13.81
C GLU A 121 -9.34 6.52 12.59
N ASP A 122 -8.65 6.61 11.45
CA ASP A 122 -9.21 7.06 10.18
C ASP A 122 -9.76 5.91 9.32
N ALA A 123 -9.73 4.68 9.81
CA ALA A 123 -10.09 3.48 9.06
C ALA A 123 -11.50 3.53 8.45
N GLU A 124 -11.62 3.09 7.22
CA GLU A 124 -12.87 3.07 6.43
C GLU A 124 -13.24 1.63 6.04
N PRO A 125 -14.34 1.06 6.56
CA PRO A 125 -14.75 -0.31 6.23
C PRO A 125 -15.00 -0.56 4.73
N ASP A 126 -15.46 0.45 4.01
CA ASP A 126 -15.75 0.36 2.57
C ASP A 126 -14.59 0.81 1.68
N LEU A 127 -13.36 0.98 2.23
CA LEU A 127 -12.19 1.51 1.50
C LEU A 127 -11.92 0.78 0.17
N TYR A 128 -12.04 -0.53 0.16
CA TYR A 128 -11.69 -1.39 -0.98
C TYR A 128 -12.86 -1.62 -1.96
N LYS A 129 -14.08 -1.32 -1.55
CA LYS A 129 -15.29 -1.61 -2.31
C LYS A 129 -15.35 -0.85 -3.64
N GLY A 130 -15.46 -1.59 -4.73
CA GLY A 130 -15.45 -1.06 -6.10
C GLY A 130 -14.08 -0.51 -6.56
N LYS A 131 -13.01 -0.66 -5.75
CA LYS A 131 -11.66 -0.24 -6.12
C LYS A 131 -10.96 -1.32 -6.92
N GLU A 132 -9.98 -0.90 -7.71
CA GLU A 132 -9.10 -1.80 -8.44
C GLU A 132 -7.95 -2.26 -7.54
N VAL A 133 -7.60 -3.53 -7.61
CA VAL A 133 -6.39 -4.10 -6.99
C VAL A 133 -5.56 -4.75 -8.09
N ILE A 134 -4.34 -4.28 -8.24
CA ILE A 134 -3.39 -4.91 -9.16
C ILE A 134 -2.71 -6.05 -8.41
N ILE A 135 -2.71 -7.23 -9.01
CA ILE A 135 -1.97 -8.39 -8.51
C ILE A 135 -0.84 -8.67 -9.49
N ILE A 136 0.36 -8.84 -8.96
CA ILE A 136 1.51 -9.15 -9.81
C ILE A 136 1.44 -10.60 -10.27
N ASP A 137 1.67 -10.80 -11.58
CA ASP A 137 1.64 -12.12 -12.22
C ASP A 137 2.65 -13.09 -11.58
N THR A 138 2.23 -14.34 -11.49
CA THR A 138 2.99 -15.40 -10.82
C THR A 138 2.72 -16.74 -11.51
N PRO A 139 3.70 -17.68 -11.50
CA PRO A 139 3.46 -19.04 -11.96
C PRO A 139 2.52 -19.86 -11.05
N TYR A 140 2.26 -19.39 -9.82
CA TYR A 140 1.47 -20.09 -8.81
C TYR A 140 -0.03 -19.77 -8.92
N GLN A 141 -0.69 -20.33 -9.95
CA GLN A 141 -2.06 -19.95 -10.33
C GLN A 141 -3.14 -20.26 -9.30
N GLU A 142 -2.95 -21.29 -8.47
CA GLU A 142 -3.89 -21.60 -7.37
C GLU A 142 -3.85 -20.49 -6.30
N LYS A 143 -2.66 -20.08 -5.88
CA LYS A 143 -2.46 -18.98 -4.92
C LYS A 143 -2.93 -17.64 -5.48
N LEU A 144 -2.69 -17.39 -6.77
CA LEU A 144 -3.21 -16.21 -7.47
C LEU A 144 -4.75 -16.19 -7.40
N SER A 145 -5.39 -17.32 -7.64
CA SER A 145 -6.85 -17.44 -7.57
C SER A 145 -7.36 -17.21 -6.14
N GLU A 146 -6.66 -17.74 -5.14
CA GLU A 146 -6.99 -17.51 -3.72
C GLU A 146 -6.88 -16.01 -3.36
N LEU A 147 -5.81 -15.34 -3.77
CA LEU A 147 -5.62 -13.91 -3.53
C LEU A 147 -6.70 -13.06 -4.23
N ARG A 148 -7.08 -13.42 -5.45
CA ARG A 148 -8.21 -12.77 -6.15
C ARG A 148 -9.53 -12.92 -5.40
N LEU A 149 -9.82 -14.11 -4.89
CA LEU A 149 -11.02 -14.35 -4.07
C LEU A 149 -11.00 -13.53 -2.79
N PHE A 150 -9.84 -13.41 -2.14
CA PHE A 150 -9.67 -12.56 -0.96
C PHE A 150 -10.02 -11.10 -1.29
N TRP A 151 -9.41 -10.49 -2.30
CA TRP A 151 -9.71 -9.10 -2.68
C TRP A 151 -11.16 -8.92 -3.11
N SER A 152 -11.73 -9.88 -3.84
CA SER A 152 -13.15 -9.86 -4.21
C SER A 152 -14.08 -9.93 -3.00
N SER A 153 -13.69 -10.59 -1.91
CA SER A 153 -14.50 -10.64 -0.67
C SER A 153 -14.58 -9.27 0.03
N LEU A 154 -13.62 -8.38 -0.23
CA LEU A 154 -13.63 -6.97 0.20
C LEU A 154 -14.39 -6.05 -0.79
N GLY A 155 -15.01 -6.63 -1.83
CA GLY A 155 -15.73 -5.88 -2.87
C GLY A 155 -14.83 -5.21 -3.90
N ALA A 156 -13.54 -5.55 -3.96
CA ALA A 156 -12.60 -5.01 -4.93
C ALA A 156 -12.64 -5.75 -6.27
N ASN A 157 -12.27 -5.06 -7.34
CA ASN A 157 -11.96 -5.66 -8.65
C ASN A 157 -10.48 -6.02 -8.70
N THR A 158 -10.10 -7.02 -9.52
CA THR A 158 -8.69 -7.42 -9.61
C THR A 158 -8.21 -7.51 -11.04
N THR A 159 -7.05 -6.91 -11.32
CA THR A 159 -6.33 -7.00 -12.60
C THR A 159 -4.92 -7.55 -12.36
N VAL A 160 -4.46 -8.41 -13.28
CA VAL A 160 -3.10 -9.00 -13.21
C VAL A 160 -2.18 -8.25 -14.17
N MET A 161 -0.99 -7.86 -13.68
CA MET A 161 0.08 -7.21 -14.44
C MET A 161 1.43 -7.78 -14.05
N ASN A 162 2.44 -7.68 -14.91
CA ASN A 162 3.82 -7.91 -14.49
C ASN A 162 4.42 -6.66 -13.80
N PHE A 163 5.55 -6.82 -13.11
CA PHE A 163 6.23 -5.74 -12.37
C PHE A 163 6.49 -4.49 -13.23
N SER A 164 7.08 -4.69 -14.41
CA SER A 164 7.46 -3.59 -15.31
C SER A 164 6.24 -2.82 -15.84
N GLU A 165 5.17 -3.53 -16.18
CA GLU A 165 3.91 -2.95 -16.62
C GLU A 165 3.26 -2.15 -15.50
N HIS A 166 3.20 -2.71 -14.29
CA HIS A 166 2.70 -2.04 -13.11
C HIS A 166 3.41 -0.71 -12.89
N ASP A 167 4.72 -0.73 -12.70
CA ASP A 167 5.47 0.48 -12.34
C ASP A 167 5.49 1.52 -13.45
N LYS A 168 5.51 1.09 -14.71
CA LYS A 168 5.32 2.01 -15.84
C LYS A 168 3.95 2.70 -15.79
N ASN A 169 2.87 1.96 -15.60
CA ASN A 169 1.52 2.53 -15.57
C ASN A 169 1.37 3.49 -14.39
N TYR A 170 1.78 3.06 -13.19
CA TYR A 170 1.62 3.89 -11.99
C TYR A 170 2.58 5.07 -11.92
N ALA A 171 3.71 5.04 -12.64
CA ALA A 171 4.50 6.24 -12.87
C ALA A 171 3.68 7.37 -13.52
N PHE A 172 2.84 7.05 -14.52
CA PHE A 172 1.99 8.03 -15.19
C PHE A 172 0.71 8.35 -14.43
N LEU A 173 0.05 7.32 -13.88
CA LEU A 173 -1.30 7.46 -13.32
C LEU A 173 -1.31 8.03 -11.89
N SER A 174 -0.22 7.86 -11.15
CA SER A 174 -0.14 8.20 -9.73
C SER A 174 1.16 8.90 -9.34
N HIS A 175 2.33 8.27 -9.58
CA HIS A 175 3.57 8.76 -9.00
C HIS A 175 3.98 10.13 -9.56
N PHE A 176 3.90 10.33 -10.87
CA PHE A 176 4.23 11.62 -11.47
C PHE A 176 3.24 12.74 -11.07
N PRO A 177 1.92 12.55 -11.07
CA PRO A 177 0.98 13.53 -10.53
C PRO A 177 1.31 13.98 -9.10
N HIS A 178 1.64 13.05 -8.20
CA HIS A 178 2.05 13.40 -6.85
C HIS A 178 3.40 14.15 -6.84
N LEU A 179 4.42 13.64 -7.52
CA LEU A 179 5.73 14.30 -7.64
C LEU A 179 5.59 15.73 -8.14
N PHE A 180 4.79 15.93 -9.19
CA PHE A 180 4.51 17.27 -9.73
C PHE A 180 3.86 18.17 -8.68
N SER A 181 2.88 17.67 -7.94
CA SER A 181 2.19 18.42 -6.90
C SER A 181 3.13 18.84 -5.76
N PHE A 182 4.01 17.94 -5.29
CA PHE A 182 5.01 18.27 -4.27
C PHE A 182 5.99 19.33 -4.76
N ILE A 183 6.58 19.15 -5.95
CA ILE A 183 7.54 20.10 -6.53
C ILE A 183 6.84 21.46 -6.78
N TYR A 184 5.61 21.47 -7.26
CA TYR A 184 4.92 22.71 -7.56
C TYR A 184 4.58 23.50 -6.28
N ARG A 185 4.20 22.83 -5.21
CA ARG A 185 4.03 23.46 -3.89
C ARG A 185 5.34 24.08 -3.41
N GLU A 186 6.46 23.35 -3.50
CA GLU A 186 7.78 23.81 -3.12
C GLU A 186 8.18 25.08 -3.89
N ILE A 187 7.99 25.10 -5.21
CA ILE A 187 8.23 26.30 -6.05
C ILE A 187 7.37 27.49 -5.61
N LEU A 188 6.10 27.28 -5.30
CA LEU A 188 5.22 28.37 -4.83
C LEU A 188 5.69 28.93 -3.48
N ASP A 189 6.16 28.07 -2.59
CA ASP A 189 6.72 28.46 -1.28
C ASP A 189 8.06 29.21 -1.46
N GLU A 190 8.95 28.74 -2.31
CA GLU A 190 10.23 29.41 -2.65
C GLU A 190 10.04 30.81 -3.25
N GLU A 191 9.07 30.95 -4.15
CA GLU A 191 8.72 32.24 -4.78
C GLU A 191 7.87 33.14 -3.85
N ASN A 192 7.58 32.70 -2.63
CA ASN A 192 6.74 33.44 -1.66
C ASN A 192 5.34 33.80 -2.22
N ILE A 193 4.76 32.93 -3.02
CA ILE A 193 3.41 33.11 -3.56
C ILE A 193 2.38 32.74 -2.48
N ASP A 194 1.54 33.69 -2.07
CA ASP A 194 0.43 33.42 -1.13
C ASP A 194 -0.73 32.70 -1.85
N TYR A 195 -0.46 31.45 -2.25
CA TYR A 195 -1.45 30.63 -2.95
C TYR A 195 -2.62 30.23 -2.07
N LYS A 196 -2.45 30.20 -0.74
CA LYS A 196 -3.55 29.91 0.21
C LYS A 196 -4.63 30.99 0.12
N ARG A 197 -4.24 32.22 -0.14
CA ARG A 197 -5.14 33.37 -0.24
C ARG A 197 -5.67 33.59 -1.66
N PHE A 198 -4.81 33.41 -2.66
CA PHE A 198 -5.10 33.86 -4.02
C PHE A 198 -5.43 32.74 -5.00
N SER A 199 -5.32 31.44 -4.60
CA SER A 199 -5.61 30.35 -5.51
C SER A 199 -7.11 30.13 -5.71
N GLY A 200 -7.47 29.81 -6.96
CA GLY A 200 -8.76 29.21 -7.28
C GLY A 200 -8.75 27.68 -7.07
N ASP A 201 -9.90 27.06 -7.34
CA ASP A 201 -10.11 25.62 -7.07
C ASP A 201 -9.20 24.72 -7.93
N SER A 202 -8.85 25.12 -9.15
CA SER A 202 -7.93 24.36 -10.00
C SER A 202 -6.56 24.13 -9.37
N LEU A 203 -5.99 25.16 -8.70
CA LEU A 203 -4.71 25.00 -8.01
C LEU A 203 -4.86 24.13 -6.76
N LYS A 204 -5.96 24.28 -6.03
CA LYS A 204 -6.25 23.45 -4.85
C LYS A 204 -6.33 21.96 -5.22
N GLU A 205 -6.96 21.62 -6.35
CA GLU A 205 -7.02 20.25 -6.85
C GLU A 205 -5.62 19.68 -7.13
N ILE A 206 -4.75 20.48 -7.77
CA ILE A 206 -3.36 20.10 -8.04
C ILE A 206 -2.61 19.87 -6.71
N LEU A 207 -2.67 20.84 -5.79
CA LEU A 207 -1.92 20.80 -4.55
C LEU A 207 -2.44 19.79 -3.52
N ARG A 208 -3.69 19.33 -3.65
CA ARG A 208 -4.26 18.30 -2.77
C ARG A 208 -3.40 17.04 -2.69
N LEU A 209 -2.78 16.65 -3.78
CA LEU A 209 -1.89 15.47 -3.80
C LEU A 209 -0.63 15.68 -2.96
N SER A 210 -0.15 16.90 -2.79
CA SER A 210 1.00 17.23 -1.94
C SER A 210 0.69 17.26 -0.44
N GLU A 211 -0.57 17.06 -0.04
CA GLU A 211 -0.97 16.89 1.37
C GLU A 211 -0.69 15.46 1.88
N ALA A 212 -0.37 14.54 0.97
CA ALA A 212 -0.02 13.16 1.33
C ALA A 212 1.30 13.08 2.12
N ASN A 213 1.54 11.94 2.76
CA ASN A 213 2.75 11.72 3.56
C ASN A 213 4.02 11.78 2.69
N GLU A 214 4.78 12.85 2.84
CA GLU A 214 5.97 13.14 2.03
C GLU A 214 7.04 12.04 2.13
N HIS A 215 7.27 11.48 3.31
CA HIS A 215 8.25 10.41 3.50
C HIS A 215 7.85 9.12 2.78
N LEU A 216 6.55 8.79 2.78
CA LEU A 216 6.04 7.65 2.02
C LEU A 216 6.24 7.86 0.51
N TRP A 217 5.88 9.05 0.02
CA TRP A 217 5.98 9.36 -1.40
C TRP A 217 7.42 9.44 -1.88
N HIS A 218 8.35 9.89 -1.03
CA HIS A 218 9.77 9.89 -1.34
C HIS A 218 10.30 8.46 -1.59
N GLU A 219 9.92 7.48 -0.75
CA GLU A 219 10.26 6.06 -0.98
C GLU A 219 9.72 5.56 -2.34
N ILE A 220 8.47 5.89 -2.67
CA ILE A 220 7.84 5.51 -3.95
C ILE A 220 8.55 6.16 -5.15
N PHE A 221 8.91 7.44 -5.04
CA PHE A 221 9.61 8.15 -6.12
C PHE A 221 11.01 7.59 -6.36
N LEU A 222 11.74 7.24 -5.30
CA LEU A 222 13.06 6.63 -5.41
C LEU A 222 12.99 5.26 -6.05
N ASP A 223 12.03 4.44 -5.66
CA ASP A 223 11.86 3.09 -6.21
C ASP A 223 11.48 3.13 -7.69
N ASN A 224 10.59 4.03 -8.10
CA ASN A 224 10.15 4.13 -9.50
C ASN A 224 10.83 5.27 -10.29
N LYS A 225 12.03 5.68 -9.87
CA LYS A 225 12.76 6.84 -10.43
C LYS A 225 12.97 6.78 -11.94
N ASP A 226 13.31 5.60 -12.48
CA ASP A 226 13.64 5.46 -13.90
C ASP A 226 12.43 5.74 -14.81
N ASN A 227 11.24 5.35 -14.40
CA ASN A 227 10.02 5.68 -15.14
C ASN A 227 9.63 7.14 -14.96
N LEU A 228 9.85 7.73 -13.78
CA LEU A 228 9.63 9.16 -13.52
C LEU A 228 10.58 10.04 -14.37
N GLU A 229 11.86 9.69 -14.51
CA GLU A 229 12.79 10.40 -15.38
C GLU A 229 12.36 10.35 -16.85
N LYS A 230 11.87 9.20 -17.33
CA LYS A 230 11.31 9.10 -18.70
C LYS A 230 10.12 10.05 -18.91
N ILE A 231 9.30 10.26 -17.89
CA ILE A 231 8.16 11.21 -17.96
C ILE A 231 8.67 12.65 -18.00
N LYS A 232 9.62 13.01 -17.13
CA LYS A 232 10.25 14.35 -17.10
C LYS A 232 10.85 14.71 -18.47
N GLU A 233 11.61 13.81 -19.08
CA GLU A 233 12.19 14.03 -20.41
C GLU A 233 11.13 14.20 -21.51
N LYS A 234 10.01 13.47 -21.45
CA LYS A 234 8.89 13.64 -22.38
C LYS A 234 8.21 15.00 -22.22
N LEU A 235 8.01 15.45 -20.97
CA LEU A 235 7.43 16.76 -20.69
C LEU A 235 8.33 17.88 -21.16
N LYS A 236 9.62 17.81 -20.85
CA LYS A 236 10.61 18.79 -21.30
C LYS A 236 10.58 18.99 -22.84
N LYS A 237 10.50 17.87 -23.60
CA LYS A 237 10.37 17.91 -25.06
C LYS A 237 9.05 18.47 -25.58
N LYS A 238 7.99 18.49 -24.77
CA LYS A 238 6.67 19.00 -25.18
C LYS A 238 6.42 20.45 -24.74
N LEU A 239 7.18 20.94 -23.78
CA LEU A 239 7.11 22.32 -23.30
C LEU A 239 8.07 23.27 -24.02
N LEU A 240 9.04 22.74 -24.76
CA LEU A 240 9.99 23.49 -25.62
C LEU A 240 9.62 23.35 -27.08
#